data_68077c2072b07b68e8ed6afceec356cf
#
_entry.id   68077c2072b07b68e8ed6afceec356cf
#
_cell.length_a   1.000
_cell.length_b   1.000
_cell.length_c   1.000
_cell.angle_alpha   90.00
_cell.angle_beta   90.00
_cell.angle_gamma   90.00
#
_symmetry.space_group_name_H-M   'P 1'
#
loop_
_entity.id
_entity.type
_entity.pdbx_description
1 polymer ?
#
loop_
_entity_poly.entity_id
_entity_poly.type
_entity_poly.pdbx_seq_one_letter_code
_entity_poly.pdbx_strand_id
1 'polypeptide(L)'
;MKLEDLEKAGQASTDYRGILARYLFNFANEDEHFKQKLIETDKTLDGCISYIKSEAKKVAVNSCAVVEDNVVYQQARHYFLEDS
;
A
#
# COMPACT_ATOMS: atom_id res chain seq x y z
N MET A 1 -1.33 8.54 9.09
CA MET A 1 -1.61 7.13 9.46
C MET A 1 -0.64 6.70 10.55
N LYS A 2 -1.11 5.93 11.51
CA LYS A 2 -0.23 5.43 12.57
C LYS A 2 0.37 4.09 12.14
N LEU A 3 1.66 3.90 12.43
CA LEU A 3 2.32 2.61 12.16
C LEU A 3 1.67 1.47 12.92
N GLU A 4 1.18 1.75 14.12
CA GLU A 4 0.46 0.79 14.94
C GLU A 4 -0.77 0.24 14.20
N ASP A 5 -1.48 1.08 13.48
CA ASP A 5 -2.65 0.66 12.70
C ASP A 5 -2.25 -0.30 11.58
N LEU A 6 -1.11 -0.06 10.93
CA LEU A 6 -0.57 -0.97 9.92
C LEU A 6 -0.20 -2.31 10.52
N GLU A 7 0.45 -2.29 11.66
CA GLU A 7 0.82 -3.52 12.36
C GLU A 7 -0.41 -4.36 12.71
N LYS A 8 -1.43 -3.73 13.27
CA LYS A 8 -2.67 -4.40 13.62
C LYS A 8 -3.38 -4.97 12.40
N ALA A 9 -3.45 -4.21 11.31
CA ALA A 9 -4.07 -4.66 10.07
C ALA A 9 -3.32 -5.87 9.50
N GLY A 10 -2.00 -5.86 9.56
CA GLY A 10 -1.20 -6.98 9.10
C GLY A 10 -1.37 -8.25 9.92
N GLN A 11 -1.63 -8.10 11.22
CA GLN A 11 -1.88 -9.24 12.11
C GLN A 11 -3.31 -9.75 12.01
N ALA A 12 -4.26 -8.84 11.79
CA ALA A 12 -5.69 -9.17 11.80
C ALA A 12 -6.15 -9.90 10.54
N SER A 13 -5.39 -9.81 9.46
CA SER A 13 -5.81 -10.35 8.17
C SER A 13 -4.64 -11.00 7.45
N THR A 14 -4.90 -12.15 6.81
CA THR A 14 -3.93 -12.84 5.98
C THR A 14 -4.22 -12.62 4.50
N ASP A 15 -5.26 -11.85 4.18
CA ASP A 15 -5.62 -11.53 2.82
C ASP A 15 -4.76 -10.38 2.26
N TYR A 16 -5.15 -9.88 1.11
CA TYR A 16 -4.44 -8.83 0.40
C TYR A 16 -4.18 -7.59 1.28
N ARG A 17 -5.18 -7.18 2.06
CA ARG A 17 -5.05 -6.03 2.95
C ARG A 17 -3.98 -6.25 4.01
N GLY A 18 -3.96 -7.42 4.63
CA GLY A 18 -2.96 -7.76 5.64
C GLY A 18 -1.56 -7.85 5.05
N ILE A 19 -1.43 -8.43 3.89
CA ILE A 19 -0.13 -8.54 3.20
C ILE A 19 0.41 -7.14 2.89
N LEU A 20 -0.44 -6.27 2.36
CA LEU A 20 -0.04 -4.91 2.03
C LEU A 20 0.34 -4.10 3.27
N ALA A 21 -0.45 -4.24 4.33
CA ALA A 21 -0.17 -3.55 5.59
C ALA A 21 1.19 -3.95 6.16
N ARG A 22 1.49 -5.25 6.15
CA ARG A 22 2.78 -5.74 6.63
C ARG A 22 3.94 -5.24 5.79
N TYR A 23 3.75 -5.22 4.47
CA TYR A 23 4.77 -4.70 3.57
C TYR A 23 5.07 -3.22 3.88
N LEU A 24 4.03 -2.41 3.99
CA LEU A 24 4.18 -0.98 4.25
C LEU A 24 4.84 -0.73 5.61
N PHE A 25 4.44 -1.50 6.62
CA PHE A 25 5.03 -1.40 7.95
C PHE A 25 6.53 -1.70 7.92
N ASN A 26 6.91 -2.80 7.28
CA ASN A 26 8.31 -3.20 7.18
C ASN A 26 9.12 -2.18 6.38
N PHE A 27 8.58 -1.69 5.29
CA PHE A 27 9.25 -0.69 4.47
C PHE A 27 9.47 0.61 5.25
N ALA A 28 8.48 1.04 6.02
CA ALA A 28 8.57 2.24 6.84
C ALA A 28 9.67 2.10 7.90
N ASN A 29 9.85 0.91 8.45
CA ASN A 29 10.92 0.67 9.42
C ASN A 29 12.31 0.73 8.79
N GLU A 30 12.43 0.45 7.51
CA GLU A 30 13.71 0.47 6.79
C GLU A 30 14.00 1.84 6.17
N ASP A 31 12.97 2.61 5.86
CA ASP A 31 13.10 3.90 5.20
C ASP A 31 12.42 4.97 6.06
N GLU A 32 13.21 5.77 6.73
CA GLU A 32 12.71 6.81 7.62
C GLU A 32 11.94 7.90 6.89
N HIS A 33 12.32 8.23 5.67
CA HIS A 33 11.60 9.21 4.86
C HIS A 33 10.18 8.74 4.57
N PHE A 34 10.04 7.49 4.17
CA PHE A 34 8.74 6.88 3.92
C PHE A 34 7.91 6.81 5.21
N LYS A 35 8.56 6.46 6.31
CA LYS A 35 7.91 6.42 7.62
C LYS A 35 7.29 7.78 7.98
N GLN A 36 8.03 8.86 7.77
CA GLN A 36 7.55 10.21 8.04
C GLN A 36 6.34 10.53 7.15
N LYS A 37 6.41 10.18 5.89
CA LYS A 37 5.29 10.40 4.96
C LYS A 37 4.05 9.64 5.40
N LEU A 38 4.21 8.39 5.83
CA LEU A 38 3.09 7.59 6.32
C LEU A 38 2.44 8.19 7.58
N ILE A 39 3.26 8.67 8.51
CA ILE A 39 2.76 9.24 9.76
C ILE A 39 2.01 10.54 9.52
N GLU A 40 2.52 11.37 8.61
CA GLU A 40 1.97 12.69 8.36
C GLU A 40 0.77 12.71 7.41
N THR A 41 0.58 11.65 6.62
CA THR A 41 -0.45 11.63 5.61
C THR A 41 -1.85 11.44 6.20
N ASP A 42 -2.83 12.06 5.56
CA ASP A 42 -4.25 11.82 5.84
C ASP A 42 -4.80 10.62 5.06
N LYS A 43 -4.00 10.06 4.17
CA LYS A 43 -4.39 8.90 3.36
C LYS A 43 -4.51 7.67 4.24
N THR A 44 -5.34 6.72 3.80
CA THR A 44 -5.63 5.50 4.55
C THR A 44 -5.23 4.26 3.77
N LEU A 45 -5.14 3.13 4.47
CA LEU A 45 -4.88 1.84 3.85
C LEU A 45 -6.00 1.47 2.86
N ASP A 46 -7.24 1.73 3.22
CA ASP A 46 -8.38 1.48 2.34
C ASP A 46 -8.29 2.30 1.05
N GLY A 47 -7.90 3.57 1.17
CA GLY A 47 -7.67 4.44 0.02
C GLY A 47 -6.56 3.90 -0.87
N CYS A 48 -5.49 3.41 -0.29
CA CYS A 48 -4.39 2.79 -1.01
C CYS A 48 -4.84 1.57 -1.79
N ILE A 49 -5.61 0.69 -1.16
CA ILE A 49 -6.14 -0.50 -1.80
C ILE A 49 -7.05 -0.12 -2.98
N SER A 50 -7.91 0.86 -2.79
CA SER A 50 -8.78 1.36 -3.85
C SER A 50 -7.98 1.91 -5.03
N TYR A 51 -6.92 2.64 -4.75
CA TYR A 51 -6.01 3.16 -5.77
C TYR A 51 -5.37 2.03 -6.58
N ILE A 52 -4.85 1.01 -5.89
CA ILE A 52 -4.20 -0.12 -6.53
C ILE A 52 -5.18 -0.88 -7.41
N LYS A 53 -6.41 -1.10 -6.92
CA LYS A 53 -7.46 -1.77 -7.71
C LYS A 53 -7.81 -0.97 -8.96
N SER A 54 -7.89 0.35 -8.84
CA SER A 54 -8.17 1.23 -9.97
C SER A 54 -7.06 1.15 -11.02
N GLU A 55 -5.81 1.16 -10.59
CA GLU A 55 -4.68 1.03 -11.50
C GLU A 55 -4.63 -0.33 -12.17
N ALA A 56 -4.95 -1.39 -11.43
CA ALA A 56 -5.01 -2.73 -11.97
C ALA A 56 -6.07 -2.85 -13.08
N LYS A 57 -7.21 -2.19 -12.91
CA LYS A 57 -8.27 -2.18 -13.93
C LYS A 57 -7.80 -1.50 -15.22
N LYS A 58 -7.01 -0.46 -15.13
CA LYS A 58 -6.47 0.23 -16.31
C LYS A 58 -5.56 -0.68 -17.12
N VAL A 59 -4.80 -1.53 -16.45
CA VAL A 59 -3.86 -2.46 -17.09
C VAL A 59 -4.59 -3.70 -17.61
N ALA A 60 -5.70 -4.08 -16.99
CA ALA A 60 -6.44 -5.31 -17.28
C ALA A 60 -7.22 -5.27 -18.58
N VAL A 61 -7.27 -4.15 -19.28
CA VAL A 61 -8.15 -3.97 -20.46
C VAL A 61 -7.76 -4.88 -21.62
N ASN A 62 -6.53 -5.37 -21.67
CA ASN A 62 -6.02 -6.09 -22.85
C ASN A 62 -5.56 -7.53 -22.58
N SER A 63 -5.61 -8.03 -21.36
CA SER A 63 -5.18 -9.39 -21.07
C SER A 63 -5.47 -9.75 -19.63
N CYS A 64 -5.32 -11.03 -19.30
CA CYS A 64 -5.38 -11.49 -17.93
C CYS A 64 -4.37 -10.70 -17.10
N ALA A 65 -4.86 -9.84 -16.22
CA ALA A 65 -4.01 -9.02 -15.39
C ALA A 65 -3.38 -9.88 -14.31
N VAL A 66 -2.18 -10.37 -14.58
CA VAL A 66 -1.33 -10.83 -13.50
C VAL A 66 -0.51 -9.62 -13.07
N VAL A 67 -0.96 -8.96 -12.03
CA VAL A 67 -0.20 -7.87 -11.43
C VAL A 67 0.83 -8.50 -10.51
N GLU A 68 2.10 -8.37 -10.85
CA GLU A 68 3.18 -8.86 -10.01
C GLU A 68 3.21 -8.12 -8.68
N ASP A 69 3.62 -8.79 -7.62
CA ASP A 69 3.70 -8.20 -6.28
C ASP A 69 4.53 -6.92 -6.27
N ASN A 70 5.62 -6.88 -7.02
CA ASN A 70 6.49 -5.72 -7.12
C ASN A 70 5.74 -4.48 -7.62
N VAL A 71 4.86 -4.66 -8.60
CA VAL A 71 4.07 -3.55 -9.16
C VAL A 71 3.09 -3.04 -8.11
N VAL A 72 2.44 -3.95 -7.39
CA VAL A 72 1.50 -3.60 -6.32
C VAL A 72 2.22 -2.79 -5.24
N TYR A 73 3.39 -3.25 -4.82
CA TYR A 73 4.17 -2.58 -3.78
C TYR A 73 4.67 -1.21 -4.23
N GLN A 74 5.10 -1.09 -5.48
CA GLN A 74 5.47 0.20 -6.06
C GLN A 74 4.30 1.18 -6.05
N GLN A 75 3.14 0.73 -6.45
CA GLN A 75 1.93 1.56 -6.47
C GLN A 75 1.54 2.00 -5.07
N ALA A 76 1.65 1.11 -4.09
CA ALA A 76 1.36 1.45 -2.70
C ALA A 76 2.30 2.54 -2.18
N ARG A 77 3.60 2.40 -2.44
CA ARG A 77 4.57 3.41 -2.04
C ARG A 77 4.31 4.74 -2.74
N HIS A 78 4.05 4.69 -4.02
CA HIS A 78 3.75 5.89 -4.82
C HIS A 78 2.53 6.63 -4.27
N TYR A 79 1.50 5.89 -3.91
CA TYR A 79 0.28 6.48 -3.35
C TYR A 79 0.58 7.32 -2.11
N PHE A 80 1.39 6.80 -1.20
CA PHE A 80 1.70 7.51 0.04
C PHE A 80 2.76 8.59 -0.12
N LEU A 81 3.65 8.47 -1.11
CA LEU A 81 4.69 9.46 -1.35
C LEU A 81 4.21 10.63 -2.18
N GLU A 82 3.15 10.46 -2.94
CA GLU A 82 2.64 11.49 -3.81
C GLU A 82 1.84 12.52 -3.02
N ASP A 83 2.15 13.78 -3.21
CA ASP A 83 1.39 14.89 -2.64
C ASP A 83 0.17 15.13 -3.51
N SER A 84 -0.99 14.88 -2.96
CA SER A 84 -2.24 15.12 -3.69
C SER A 84 -2.91 16.37 -3.18
#